data_51a3dd8734314e4352162a4ee59638cd
#
_entry.id   51a3dd8734314e4352162a4ee59638cd
#
_cell.length_a   1.000
_cell.length_b   1.000
_cell.length_c   1.000
_cell.angle_alpha   90.00
_cell.angle_beta   90.00
_cell.angle_gamma   90.00
#
_symmetry.space_group_name_H-M   'P 1'
#
loop_
_entity.id
_entity.type
_entity.pdbx_description
1 polymer ?
#
loop_
_entity_poly.entity_id
_entity_poly.type
_entity_poly.pdbx_seq_one_letter_code
_entity_poly.pdbx_strand_id
1 'polypeptide(L)'
;GANIQDSCILHGFPGLGTVVEENGHIGHGAVLHGCTVQRNGLVGMNAVVNDHAVVGESAIVAAMSFVKAQMVIPPRTLVAGIPARVVRALTETELAWKGEGTEAYHLLARRSHASMRAVDPLSAPESGRKRMELPEILPLSVVKARQR
;
A
#
# COMPACT_ATOMS: atom_id res chain seq x y z
N GLY A 1 -1.54 -8.88 -8.42
CA GLY A 1 -0.54 -7.80 -8.21
C GLY A 1 -0.84 -6.91 -7.00
N ALA A 2 -1.92 -7.18 -6.24
CA ALA A 2 -2.16 -6.45 -5.01
C ALA A 2 -1.09 -6.78 -3.95
N ASN A 3 -0.72 -5.77 -3.15
CA ASN A 3 0.25 -5.87 -2.08
C ASN A 3 -0.45 -5.57 -0.75
N ILE A 4 -0.48 -6.55 0.15
CA ILE A 4 -1.02 -6.41 1.50
C ILE A 4 0.12 -6.66 2.47
N GLN A 5 0.51 -5.61 3.18
CA GLN A 5 1.69 -5.65 4.04
C GLN A 5 1.39 -6.22 5.43
N ASP A 6 2.45 -6.41 6.22
CA ASP A 6 2.37 -7.07 7.51
C ASP A 6 1.42 -6.37 8.47
N SER A 7 0.76 -7.15 9.31
CA SER A 7 -0.16 -6.70 10.34
C SER A 7 -1.43 -6.01 9.84
N CYS A 8 -1.74 -6.07 8.53
CA CYS A 8 -3.01 -5.60 8.01
C CYS A 8 -4.16 -6.49 8.49
N ILE A 9 -5.30 -5.86 8.76
CA ILE A 9 -6.56 -6.55 9.09
C ILE A 9 -7.55 -6.29 7.97
N LEU A 10 -7.99 -7.37 7.30
CA LEU A 10 -9.04 -7.33 6.30
C LEU A 10 -10.23 -8.14 6.81
N HIS A 11 -11.34 -7.48 7.01
CA HIS A 11 -12.56 -8.10 7.54
C HIS A 11 -13.79 -7.57 6.80
N GLY A 12 -14.91 -8.22 6.97
CA GLY A 12 -16.20 -7.83 6.40
C GLY A 12 -17.35 -8.53 7.10
N PHE A 13 -18.57 -8.28 6.65
CA PHE A 13 -19.77 -8.97 7.10
C PHE A 13 -20.24 -10.01 6.07
N PRO A 14 -21.12 -10.95 6.44
CA PRO A 14 -21.81 -11.76 5.46
C PRO A 14 -22.48 -10.89 4.38
N GLY A 15 -22.13 -11.11 3.13
CA GLY A 15 -22.62 -10.31 2.00
C GLY A 15 -21.89 -8.97 1.75
N LEU A 16 -20.95 -8.58 2.61
CA LEU A 16 -20.12 -7.38 2.43
C LEU A 16 -18.65 -7.73 2.57
N GLY A 17 -17.99 -8.03 1.45
CA GLY A 17 -16.57 -8.35 1.42
C GLY A 17 -15.67 -7.11 1.38
N THR A 18 -14.43 -7.28 1.82
CA THR A 18 -13.36 -6.32 1.57
C THR A 18 -12.67 -6.69 0.25
N VAL A 19 -12.61 -5.75 -0.68
CA VAL A 19 -12.03 -5.95 -2.02
C VAL A 19 -10.81 -5.07 -2.20
N VAL A 20 -9.70 -5.67 -2.63
CA VAL A 20 -8.51 -4.95 -3.09
C VAL A 20 -8.28 -5.35 -4.53
N GLU A 21 -8.49 -4.40 -5.44
CA GLU A 21 -8.33 -4.63 -6.88
C GLU A 21 -6.86 -4.68 -7.29
N GLU A 22 -6.63 -4.92 -8.58
CA GLU A 22 -5.31 -5.03 -9.19
C GLU A 22 -4.37 -3.88 -8.77
N ASN A 23 -3.15 -4.22 -8.38
CA ASN A 23 -2.12 -3.27 -7.97
C ASN A 23 -2.49 -2.39 -6.74
N GLY A 24 -3.57 -2.71 -6.05
CA GLY A 24 -3.89 -2.09 -4.77
C GLY A 24 -2.78 -2.31 -3.76
N HIS A 25 -2.48 -1.31 -2.95
CA HIS A 25 -1.38 -1.34 -1.99
C HIS A 25 -1.88 -0.98 -0.60
N ILE A 26 -1.80 -1.94 0.32
CA ILE A 26 -2.26 -1.78 1.69
C ILE A 26 -1.04 -1.74 2.61
N GLY A 27 -0.77 -0.58 3.17
CA GLY A 27 0.38 -0.32 4.04
C GLY A 27 0.25 -1.01 5.40
N HIS A 28 1.38 -1.28 6.03
CA HIS A 28 1.48 -2.00 7.30
C HIS A 28 0.46 -1.54 8.34
N GLY A 29 -0.19 -2.48 9.01
CA GLY A 29 -1.10 -2.22 10.10
C GLY A 29 -2.44 -1.58 9.71
N ALA A 30 -2.72 -1.37 8.42
CA ALA A 30 -4.00 -0.82 7.99
C ALA A 30 -5.16 -1.79 8.30
N VAL A 31 -6.32 -1.22 8.63
CA VAL A 31 -7.56 -1.95 8.90
C VAL A 31 -8.58 -1.62 7.82
N LEU A 32 -8.97 -2.63 7.06
CA LEU A 32 -9.97 -2.54 6.01
C LEU A 32 -11.19 -3.36 6.40
N HIS A 33 -12.35 -2.75 6.44
CA HIS A 33 -13.58 -3.41 6.84
C HIS A 33 -14.69 -3.14 5.83
N GLY A 34 -15.13 -4.18 5.11
CA GLY A 34 -16.24 -4.11 4.16
C GLY A 34 -16.13 -3.02 3.10
N CYS A 35 -14.93 -2.72 2.61
CA CYS A 35 -14.62 -1.62 1.70
C CYS A 35 -14.03 -2.09 0.38
N THR A 36 -13.93 -1.20 -0.59
CA THR A 36 -13.27 -1.45 -1.87
C THR A 36 -12.10 -0.50 -2.06
N VAL A 37 -10.93 -1.06 -2.34
CA VAL A 37 -9.77 -0.31 -2.83
C VAL A 37 -9.64 -0.62 -4.31
N GLN A 38 -9.93 0.37 -5.13
CA GLN A 38 -9.89 0.23 -6.59
C GLN A 38 -8.46 0.13 -7.10
N ARG A 39 -8.34 -0.21 -8.40
CA ARG A 39 -7.07 -0.45 -9.06
C ARG A 39 -6.03 0.62 -8.71
N ASN A 40 -4.83 0.16 -8.41
CA ASN A 40 -3.69 1.03 -8.08
C ASN A 40 -3.91 1.98 -6.88
N GLY A 41 -5.00 1.83 -6.09
CA GLY A 41 -5.22 2.60 -4.87
C GLY A 41 -4.17 2.27 -3.81
N LEU A 42 -3.83 3.25 -2.97
CA LEU A 42 -2.91 3.07 -1.84
C LEU A 42 -3.59 3.47 -0.53
N VAL A 43 -3.58 2.55 0.41
CA VAL A 43 -3.97 2.81 1.80
C VAL A 43 -2.71 2.85 2.65
N GLY A 44 -2.44 4.00 3.27
CA GLY A 44 -1.24 4.24 4.07
C GLY A 44 -1.23 3.44 5.37
N MET A 45 -0.05 3.34 5.98
CA MET A 45 0.19 2.60 7.22
C MET A 45 -0.77 3.04 8.34
N ASN A 46 -1.33 2.06 9.06
CA ASN A 46 -2.26 2.26 10.18
C ASN A 46 -3.51 3.10 9.82
N ALA A 47 -3.86 3.25 8.55
CA ALA A 47 -5.12 3.85 8.17
C ALA A 47 -6.29 2.87 8.39
N VAL A 48 -7.47 3.41 8.67
CA VAL A 48 -8.70 2.63 8.86
C VAL A 48 -9.68 3.01 7.76
N VAL A 49 -10.19 2.01 7.03
CA VAL A 49 -11.18 2.20 5.96
C VAL A 49 -12.42 1.37 6.26
N ASN A 50 -13.56 2.03 6.47
CA ASN A 50 -14.78 1.42 6.96
C ASN A 50 -15.74 0.99 5.83
N ASP A 51 -16.84 0.38 6.26
CA ASP A 51 -17.86 -0.27 5.43
C ASP A 51 -18.35 0.58 4.27
N HIS A 52 -18.48 -0.05 3.12
CA HIS A 52 -18.94 0.57 1.87
C HIS A 52 -18.11 1.78 1.41
N ALA A 53 -16.98 2.06 2.06
CA ALA A 53 -16.07 3.07 1.53
C ALA A 53 -15.41 2.58 0.25
N VAL A 54 -15.19 3.51 -0.67
CA VAL A 54 -14.50 3.23 -1.94
C VAL A 54 -13.28 4.14 -2.04
N VAL A 55 -12.10 3.54 -2.06
CA VAL A 55 -10.87 4.24 -2.40
C VAL A 55 -10.73 4.21 -3.92
N GLY A 56 -10.90 5.35 -4.57
CA GLY A 56 -10.89 5.45 -6.02
C GLY A 56 -9.57 5.05 -6.67
N GLU A 57 -9.62 4.77 -7.97
CA GLU A 57 -8.44 4.35 -8.74
C GLU A 57 -7.27 5.32 -8.55
N SER A 58 -6.09 4.78 -8.25
CA SER A 58 -4.88 5.57 -8.02
C SER A 58 -5.00 6.66 -6.94
N ALA A 59 -6.00 6.58 -6.06
CA ALA A 59 -6.08 7.47 -4.91
C ALA A 59 -5.11 7.03 -3.81
N ILE A 60 -4.71 7.97 -2.98
CA ILE A 60 -3.85 7.73 -1.81
C ILE A 60 -4.58 8.16 -0.54
N VAL A 61 -4.78 7.20 0.35
CA VAL A 61 -5.17 7.45 1.75
C VAL A 61 -3.88 7.58 2.56
N ALA A 62 -3.66 8.76 3.16
CA ALA A 62 -2.47 8.99 3.97
C ALA A 62 -2.43 8.06 5.20
N ALA A 63 -1.23 7.80 5.71
CA ALA A 63 -1.05 7.02 6.94
C ALA A 63 -1.85 7.62 8.10
N MET A 64 -2.31 6.77 9.03
CA MET A 64 -3.10 7.15 10.22
C MET A 64 -4.45 7.84 9.92
N SER A 65 -4.95 7.75 8.69
CA SER A 65 -6.25 8.34 8.33
C SER A 65 -7.42 7.44 8.71
N PHE A 66 -8.57 8.07 9.04
CA PHE A 66 -9.82 7.38 9.30
C PHE A 66 -10.85 7.70 8.21
N VAL A 67 -11.04 6.77 7.28
CA VAL A 67 -12.04 6.85 6.20
C VAL A 67 -13.38 6.34 6.72
N LYS A 68 -14.37 7.23 6.78
CA LYS A 68 -15.70 6.89 7.28
C LYS A 68 -16.40 5.90 6.35
N ALA A 69 -17.35 5.16 6.92
CA ALA A 69 -18.28 4.34 6.15
C ALA A 69 -18.96 5.15 5.03
N GLN A 70 -19.17 4.48 3.89
CA GLN A 70 -19.82 5.03 2.68
C GLN A 70 -19.08 6.22 2.02
N MET A 71 -17.88 6.56 2.47
CA MET A 71 -17.10 7.61 1.82
C MET A 71 -16.59 7.12 0.46
N VAL A 72 -16.91 7.86 -0.61
CA VAL A 72 -16.35 7.63 -1.94
C VAL A 72 -15.21 8.63 -2.16
N ILE A 73 -14.00 8.11 -2.26
CA ILE A 73 -12.79 8.89 -2.53
C ILE A 73 -12.62 8.98 -4.03
N PRO A 74 -12.55 10.18 -4.62
CA PRO A 74 -12.35 10.34 -6.05
C PRO A 74 -11.01 9.73 -6.51
N PRO A 75 -10.93 9.25 -7.77
CA PRO A 75 -9.67 8.78 -8.34
C PRO A 75 -8.58 9.86 -8.30
N ARG A 76 -7.32 9.42 -8.22
CA ARG A 76 -6.13 10.28 -8.33
C ARG A 76 -6.11 11.43 -7.31
N THR A 77 -6.65 11.21 -6.11
CA THR A 77 -6.67 12.20 -5.03
C THR A 77 -5.92 11.72 -3.80
N LEU A 78 -5.40 12.67 -3.04
CA LEU A 78 -4.87 12.46 -1.70
C LEU A 78 -5.97 12.77 -0.68
N VAL A 79 -6.23 11.82 0.22
CA VAL A 79 -7.07 12.05 1.40
C VAL A 79 -6.25 11.86 2.68
N ALA A 80 -6.56 12.62 3.71
CA ALA A 80 -5.88 12.55 5.00
C ALA A 80 -6.79 12.97 6.15
N GLY A 81 -6.46 12.57 7.36
CA GLY A 81 -7.05 13.05 8.62
C GLY A 81 -8.01 12.08 9.30
N ILE A 82 -8.51 12.50 10.45
CA ILE A 82 -9.46 11.79 11.31
C ILE A 82 -10.61 12.76 11.66
N PRO A 83 -11.75 12.70 10.96
CA PRO A 83 -12.05 11.88 9.78
C PRO A 83 -11.30 12.36 8.53
N ALA A 84 -11.04 11.43 7.61
CA ALA A 84 -10.35 11.71 6.35
C ALA A 84 -11.16 12.70 5.48
N ARG A 85 -10.43 13.57 4.80
CA ARG A 85 -10.95 14.55 3.83
C ARG A 85 -10.10 14.55 2.59
N VAL A 86 -10.69 14.87 1.46
CA VAL A 86 -9.91 15.12 0.22
C VAL A 86 -9.04 16.36 0.45
N VAL A 87 -7.75 16.21 0.29
CA VAL A 87 -6.76 17.28 0.44
C VAL A 87 -6.52 17.97 -0.91
N ARG A 88 -6.26 17.17 -1.96
CA ARG A 88 -5.97 17.67 -3.31
C ARG A 88 -5.89 16.53 -4.33
N ALA A 89 -5.82 16.88 -5.59
CA ALA A 89 -5.41 15.95 -6.64
C ALA A 89 -3.95 15.52 -6.45
N LEU A 90 -3.61 14.32 -6.91
CA LEU A 90 -2.23 13.83 -6.98
C LEU A 90 -1.54 14.40 -8.22
N THR A 91 -0.26 14.64 -8.11
CA THR A 91 0.60 15.03 -9.24
C THR A 91 1.02 13.80 -10.04
N GLU A 92 1.43 14.00 -11.30
CA GLU A 92 1.96 12.91 -12.14
C GLU A 92 3.19 12.25 -11.51
N THR A 93 4.03 13.03 -10.82
CA THR A 93 5.19 12.50 -10.07
C THR A 93 4.76 11.53 -8.96
N GLU A 94 3.68 11.84 -8.23
CA GLU A 94 3.19 10.96 -7.15
C GLU A 94 2.58 9.67 -7.72
N LEU A 95 1.91 9.77 -8.85
CA LEU A 95 1.35 8.61 -9.55
C LEU A 95 2.46 7.70 -10.11
N ALA A 96 3.48 8.29 -10.73
CA ALA A 96 4.63 7.55 -11.23
C ALA A 96 5.40 6.86 -10.07
N TRP A 97 5.69 7.58 -9.00
CA TRP A 97 6.33 7.03 -7.80
C TRP A 97 5.57 5.83 -7.23
N LYS A 98 4.23 5.93 -7.16
CA LYS A 98 3.41 4.79 -6.67
C LYS A 98 3.51 3.59 -7.63
N GLY A 99 3.51 3.83 -8.93
CA GLY A 99 3.67 2.79 -9.95
C GLY A 99 5.01 2.06 -9.82
N GLU A 100 6.11 2.79 -9.71
CA GLU A 100 7.46 2.25 -9.51
C GLU A 100 7.55 1.40 -8.23
N GLY A 101 6.94 1.89 -7.12
CA GLY A 101 6.85 1.13 -5.88
C GLY A 101 6.09 -0.19 -6.04
N THR A 102 5.02 -0.21 -6.83
CA THR A 102 4.26 -1.43 -7.13
C THR A 102 5.12 -2.44 -7.90
N GLU A 103 5.82 -2.02 -8.95
CA GLU A 103 6.70 -2.90 -9.72
C GLU A 103 7.84 -3.47 -8.88
N ALA A 104 8.38 -2.69 -7.95
CA ALA A 104 9.40 -3.19 -7.03
C ALA A 104 8.86 -4.32 -6.14
N TYR A 105 7.63 -4.23 -5.65
CA TYR A 105 7.01 -5.31 -4.90
C TYR A 105 6.70 -6.53 -5.77
N HIS A 106 6.30 -6.33 -7.02
CA HIS A 106 6.15 -7.45 -7.96
C HIS A 106 7.47 -8.19 -8.20
N LEU A 107 8.56 -7.45 -8.39
CA LEU A 107 9.89 -8.01 -8.54
C LEU A 107 10.31 -8.78 -7.29
N LEU A 108 10.10 -8.19 -6.11
CA LEU A 108 10.42 -8.82 -4.83
C LEU A 108 9.63 -10.12 -4.64
N ALA A 109 8.34 -10.12 -4.92
CA ALA A 109 7.49 -11.31 -4.82
C ALA A 109 7.97 -12.42 -5.76
N ARG A 110 8.27 -12.10 -7.04
CA ARG A 110 8.82 -13.08 -7.99
C ARG A 110 10.15 -13.66 -7.53
N ARG A 111 11.06 -12.83 -7.04
CA ARG A 111 12.36 -13.26 -6.51
C ARG A 111 12.20 -14.15 -5.29
N SER A 112 11.35 -13.76 -4.35
CA SER A 112 11.09 -14.55 -3.15
C SER A 112 10.49 -15.91 -3.49
N HIS A 113 9.49 -15.94 -4.37
CA HIS A 113 8.88 -17.20 -4.81
C HIS A 113 9.88 -18.14 -5.49
N ALA A 114 10.80 -17.59 -6.27
CA ALA A 114 11.83 -18.39 -6.98
C ALA A 114 12.95 -18.89 -6.06
N SER A 115 13.24 -18.22 -4.95
CA SER A 115 14.41 -18.50 -4.11
C SER A 115 14.08 -18.98 -2.69
N MET A 116 12.85 -18.79 -2.22
CA MET A 116 12.44 -19.16 -0.87
C MET A 116 12.42 -20.69 -0.70
N ARG A 117 12.99 -21.15 0.38
CA ARG A 117 12.98 -22.56 0.81
C ARG A 117 12.97 -22.64 2.32
N ALA A 118 12.40 -23.71 2.85
CA ALA A 118 12.48 -24.00 4.27
C ALA A 118 13.95 -24.31 4.64
N VAL A 119 14.40 -23.73 5.72
CA VAL A 119 15.74 -23.97 6.29
C VAL A 119 15.63 -24.02 7.82
N ASP A 120 16.57 -24.69 8.45
CA ASP A 120 16.70 -24.63 9.89
C ASP A 120 17.16 -23.22 10.34
N PRO A 121 16.71 -22.74 11.51
CA PRO A 121 17.19 -21.49 12.07
C PRO A 121 18.70 -21.50 12.27
N LEU A 122 19.37 -20.43 11.85
CA LEU A 122 20.80 -20.27 12.09
C LEU A 122 21.05 -19.97 13.57
N SER A 123 22.06 -20.61 14.17
CA SER A 123 22.49 -20.33 15.54
C SER A 123 23.22 -18.99 15.68
N ALA A 124 23.80 -18.47 14.61
CA ALA A 124 24.46 -17.18 14.53
C ALA A 124 24.40 -16.63 13.07
N PRO A 125 24.54 -15.30 12.87
CA PRO A 125 24.66 -14.75 11.54
C PRO A 125 25.89 -15.31 10.79
N GLU A 126 25.71 -15.63 9.51
CA GLU A 126 26.81 -16.08 8.66
C GLU A 126 27.78 -14.92 8.39
N SER A 127 29.08 -15.20 8.48
CA SER A 127 30.12 -14.25 8.05
C SER A 127 30.06 -14.05 6.54
N GLY A 128 30.08 -12.79 6.09
CA GLY A 128 30.06 -12.47 4.64
C GLY A 128 28.70 -12.67 3.98
N ARG A 129 27.60 -12.69 4.74
CA ARG A 129 26.24 -12.81 4.20
C ARG A 129 25.97 -11.77 3.11
N LYS A 130 25.63 -12.24 1.92
CA LYS A 130 25.25 -11.36 0.81
C LYS A 130 24.02 -10.52 1.18
N ARG A 131 24.09 -9.23 0.91
CA ARG A 131 22.94 -8.34 1.02
C ARG A 131 22.10 -8.41 -0.26
N MET A 132 20.80 -8.20 -0.13
CA MET A 132 19.92 -8.07 -1.28
C MET A 132 20.24 -6.74 -1.99
N GLU A 133 20.50 -6.79 -3.28
CA GLU A 133 20.57 -5.61 -4.13
C GLU A 133 19.15 -5.30 -4.61
N LEU A 134 18.61 -4.20 -4.16
CA LEU A 134 17.34 -3.66 -4.62
C LEU A 134 17.61 -2.48 -5.58
N PRO A 135 16.75 -2.25 -6.57
CA PRO A 135 16.78 -0.97 -7.29
C PRO A 135 16.66 0.17 -6.29
N GLU A 136 17.31 1.30 -6.57
CA GLU A 136 17.24 2.47 -5.70
C GLU A 136 15.82 3.02 -5.68
N ILE A 137 15.05 2.64 -4.65
CA ILE A 137 13.72 3.17 -4.42
C ILE A 137 13.83 4.26 -3.37
N LEU A 138 13.60 5.49 -3.79
CA LEU A 138 13.71 6.65 -2.91
C LEU A 138 12.36 6.98 -2.27
N PRO A 139 12.36 7.41 -1.00
CA PRO A 139 11.19 7.99 -0.39
C PRO A 139 10.65 9.17 -1.21
N LEU A 140 9.32 9.33 -1.26
CA LEU A 140 8.69 10.42 -2.04
C LEU A 140 9.21 11.81 -1.65
N SER A 141 9.52 12.03 -0.37
CA SER A 141 10.13 13.28 0.11
C SER A 141 11.45 13.59 -0.58
N VAL A 142 12.28 12.57 -0.81
CA VAL A 142 13.56 12.69 -1.50
C VAL A 142 13.35 12.95 -2.99
N VAL A 143 12.41 12.23 -3.63
CA VAL A 143 12.06 12.45 -5.04
C VAL A 143 11.59 13.88 -5.26
N LYS A 144 10.70 14.39 -4.41
CA LYS A 144 10.23 15.79 -4.48
C LYS A 144 11.32 16.82 -4.21
N ALA A 145 12.27 16.53 -3.33
CA ALA A 145 13.37 17.44 -3.05
C ALA A 145 14.35 17.60 -4.25
N ARG A 146 14.51 16.54 -5.06
CA ARG A 146 15.34 16.57 -6.29
C ARG A 146 14.71 17.35 -7.45
N GLN A 147 13.39 17.66 -7.37
CA GLN A 147 12.65 18.39 -8.41
C GLN A 147 12.47 19.90 -8.09
N ARG A 148 12.96 20.36 -6.94
CA ARG A 148 13.00 21.76 -6.52
C ARG A 148 14.36 22.37 -6.81
#